data_c570f96eed191cc18c41f8364d1f8cba
#
_entry.id   c570f96eed191cc18c41f8364d1f8cba
#
_cell.length_a   1.000
_cell.length_b   1.000
_cell.length_c   1.000
_cell.angle_alpha   90.00
_cell.angle_beta   90.00
_cell.angle_gamma   90.00
#
_symmetry.space_group_name_H-M   'P 1'
#
loop_
_entity.id
_entity.type
_entity.pdbx_description
1 polymer ?
#
loop_
_entity_poly.entity_id
_entity_poly.type
_entity_poly.pdbx_seq_one_letter_code
_entity_poly.pdbx_strand_id
1 'polypeptide(L)'
;INHYPDFYYGYYRRGFYKDNTNDVDGAIEDYSMSIILEPKYAYAYLGRADMYQQKGEKILSEIDYTKVIELDTIPGNSSSAQYAFLALGQKEKAINFMNRVIEADSLDAGNYYDAACIYSRMGENKKALEYLKKSFEKGYRRFSHIDIDDDLNPLRNLDEFRELVEYYKESFLLEIEGKTLEETYIERIVEIPFTKEGEVCKVKCTINNLPLHFIFDTGASDISMSNVEASFMFKNDYLGTQDVQGKQNYITADGDISEGTIVNLRNVEFGGLILTNVKASIVKNQKAPLLLGQSVLKRLGKIEIDNERRVLKITYKEKK
;
A
#
# COMPACT_ATOMS: atom_id res chain seq x y z
N ILE A 1 22.32 -0.07 -28.51
CA ILE A 1 23.34 1.00 -28.54
C ILE A 1 24.48 0.59 -29.47
N ASN A 2 25.08 -0.59 -29.32
CA ASN A 2 26.23 -1.02 -30.18
C ASN A 2 25.92 -1.02 -31.70
N HIS A 3 24.66 -1.28 -32.09
CA HIS A 3 24.22 -1.28 -33.49
C HIS A 3 23.61 0.08 -33.92
N TYR A 4 23.14 0.88 -32.96
CA TYR A 4 22.47 2.16 -33.21
C TYR A 4 22.97 3.22 -32.20
N PRO A 5 24.19 3.75 -32.41
CA PRO A 5 24.83 4.70 -31.46
C PRO A 5 24.10 6.03 -31.34
N ASP A 6 23.29 6.40 -32.34
CA ASP A 6 22.55 7.67 -32.36
C ASP A 6 21.11 7.51 -31.83
N PHE A 7 20.76 6.36 -31.23
CA PHE A 7 19.42 6.09 -30.72
C PHE A 7 19.27 6.57 -29.28
N TYR A 8 18.84 7.83 -29.09
CA TYR A 8 18.70 8.47 -27.78
C TYR A 8 17.91 7.65 -26.76
N TYR A 9 16.81 7.01 -27.20
CA TYR A 9 15.95 6.20 -26.32
C TYR A 9 16.67 4.96 -25.79
N GLY A 10 17.62 4.40 -26.53
CA GLY A 10 18.46 3.30 -26.07
C GLY A 10 19.35 3.71 -24.89
N TYR A 11 19.92 4.91 -24.93
CA TYR A 11 20.68 5.46 -23.80
C TYR A 11 19.79 5.74 -22.62
N TYR A 12 18.64 6.37 -22.82
CA TYR A 12 17.65 6.57 -21.77
C TYR A 12 17.27 5.25 -21.07
N ARG A 13 16.93 4.21 -21.82
CA ARG A 13 16.56 2.90 -21.26
C ARG A 13 17.71 2.23 -20.50
N ARG A 14 18.94 2.39 -20.95
CA ARG A 14 20.10 1.86 -20.24
C ARG A 14 20.39 2.68 -18.97
N GLY A 15 20.25 3.98 -19.03
CA GLY A 15 20.32 4.86 -17.85
C GLY A 15 19.29 4.47 -16.79
N PHE A 16 18.04 4.27 -17.19
CA PHE A 16 16.97 3.79 -16.30
C PHE A 16 17.28 2.40 -15.67
N TYR A 17 17.88 1.50 -16.43
CA TYR A 17 18.32 0.21 -15.87
C TYR A 17 19.45 0.37 -14.85
N LYS A 18 20.43 1.24 -15.13
CA LYS A 18 21.54 1.53 -14.21
C LYS A 18 21.06 2.20 -12.92
N ASP A 19 20.10 3.11 -13.01
CA ASP A 19 19.41 3.72 -11.89
C ASP A 19 18.80 2.64 -10.98
N ASN A 20 17.97 1.75 -11.53
CA ASN A 20 17.38 0.63 -10.77
C ASN A 20 18.43 -0.36 -10.19
N THR A 21 19.66 -0.34 -10.66
CA THR A 21 20.77 -1.15 -10.13
C THR A 21 21.75 -0.34 -9.26
N ASN A 22 21.37 0.90 -8.93
CA ASN A 22 22.14 1.84 -8.11
C ASN A 22 23.52 2.23 -8.70
N ASP A 23 23.68 2.13 -10.04
CA ASP A 23 24.81 2.66 -10.78
C ASP A 23 24.54 4.13 -11.18
N VAL A 24 24.58 5.00 -10.17
CA VAL A 24 24.19 6.42 -10.29
C VAL A 24 25.04 7.17 -11.32
N ASP A 25 26.35 6.98 -11.29
CA ASP A 25 27.25 7.67 -12.23
C ASP A 25 27.03 7.19 -13.66
N GLY A 26 26.91 5.90 -13.86
CA GLY A 26 26.61 5.34 -15.17
C GLY A 26 25.22 5.75 -15.70
N ALA A 27 24.24 5.93 -14.82
CA ALA A 27 22.92 6.44 -15.20
C ALA A 27 23.02 7.91 -15.68
N ILE A 28 23.76 8.77 -14.96
CA ILE A 28 24.01 10.17 -15.36
C ILE A 28 24.66 10.25 -16.73
N GLU A 29 25.68 9.41 -17.00
CA GLU A 29 26.33 9.35 -18.31
C GLU A 29 25.34 9.01 -19.43
N ASP A 30 24.53 7.99 -19.22
CA ASP A 30 23.57 7.52 -20.21
C ASP A 30 22.43 8.52 -20.45
N TYR A 31 21.87 9.10 -19.39
CA TYR A 31 20.90 10.17 -19.54
C TYR A 31 21.49 11.39 -20.25
N SER A 32 22.75 11.74 -19.96
CA SER A 32 23.44 12.83 -20.64
C SER A 32 23.62 12.56 -22.13
N MET A 33 23.98 11.33 -22.53
CA MET A 33 24.01 10.95 -23.94
C MET A 33 22.67 11.02 -24.61
N SER A 34 21.60 10.57 -23.91
CA SER A 34 20.22 10.72 -24.41
C SER A 34 19.86 12.18 -24.68
N ILE A 35 20.22 13.09 -23.77
CA ILE A 35 20.00 14.53 -23.90
C ILE A 35 20.79 15.15 -25.06
N ILE A 36 22.03 14.73 -25.25
CA ILE A 36 22.86 15.20 -26.38
C ILE A 36 22.22 14.83 -27.72
N LEU A 37 21.67 13.59 -27.80
CA LEU A 37 21.07 13.07 -29.03
C LEU A 37 19.66 13.62 -29.28
N GLU A 38 18.88 13.84 -28.21
CA GLU A 38 17.54 14.40 -28.26
C GLU A 38 17.32 15.43 -27.13
N PRO A 39 17.69 16.70 -27.34
CA PRO A 39 17.59 17.73 -26.30
C PRO A 39 16.18 18.10 -25.86
N LYS A 40 15.16 17.57 -26.54
CA LYS A 40 13.74 17.80 -26.18
C LYS A 40 13.13 16.64 -25.41
N TYR A 41 13.89 15.57 -25.15
CA TYR A 41 13.36 14.41 -24.45
C TYR A 41 13.33 14.63 -22.92
N ALA A 42 12.21 15.12 -22.41
CA ALA A 42 12.02 15.53 -21.01
C ALA A 42 12.36 14.43 -19.99
N TYR A 43 12.02 13.17 -20.27
CA TYR A 43 12.30 12.05 -19.36
C TYR A 43 13.79 11.82 -19.09
N ALA A 44 14.70 12.15 -20.04
CA ALA A 44 16.11 12.02 -19.80
C ALA A 44 16.63 13.08 -18.81
N TYR A 45 16.09 14.31 -18.87
CA TYR A 45 16.36 15.32 -17.85
C TYR A 45 15.79 14.93 -16.49
N LEU A 46 14.56 14.39 -16.45
CA LEU A 46 13.94 13.92 -15.20
C LEU A 46 14.81 12.86 -14.53
N GLY A 47 15.18 11.80 -15.26
CA GLY A 47 16.03 10.74 -14.71
C GLY A 47 17.39 11.26 -14.25
N ARG A 48 18.02 12.17 -15.01
CA ARG A 48 19.32 12.76 -14.62
C ARG A 48 19.18 13.66 -13.38
N ALA A 49 18.09 14.41 -13.27
CA ALA A 49 17.79 15.22 -12.10
C ALA A 49 17.64 14.38 -10.84
N ASP A 50 16.92 13.24 -10.91
CA ASP A 50 16.77 12.31 -9.80
C ASP A 50 18.14 11.75 -9.36
N MET A 51 19.02 11.42 -10.31
CA MET A 51 20.39 10.97 -10.01
C MET A 51 21.24 12.07 -9.35
N TYR A 52 21.15 13.30 -9.81
CA TYR A 52 21.82 14.44 -9.16
C TYR A 52 21.28 14.68 -7.75
N GLN A 53 19.97 14.54 -7.54
CA GLN A 53 19.37 14.64 -6.22
C GLN A 53 19.89 13.55 -5.28
N GLN A 54 20.01 12.31 -5.74
CA GLN A 54 20.56 11.19 -4.99
C GLN A 54 22.03 11.43 -4.60
N LYS A 55 22.82 12.08 -5.47
CA LYS A 55 24.20 12.49 -5.18
C LYS A 55 24.31 13.72 -4.26
N GLY A 56 23.21 14.39 -3.95
CA GLY A 56 23.21 15.66 -3.20
C GLY A 56 23.61 16.88 -4.05
N GLU A 57 23.70 16.75 -5.36
CA GLU A 57 24.05 17.81 -6.32
C GLU A 57 22.81 18.68 -6.62
N LYS A 58 22.31 19.36 -5.60
CA LYS A 58 21.03 20.07 -5.59
C LYS A 58 20.87 21.08 -6.75
N ILE A 59 21.93 21.86 -7.05
CA ILE A 59 21.85 22.87 -8.10
C ILE A 59 21.64 22.21 -9.47
N LEU A 60 22.35 21.13 -9.76
CA LEU A 60 22.23 20.42 -11.03
C LEU A 60 20.86 19.75 -11.17
N SER A 61 20.33 19.16 -10.08
CA SER A 61 18.99 18.58 -10.09
C SER A 61 17.90 19.64 -10.34
N GLU A 62 17.98 20.81 -9.67
CA GLU A 62 17.03 21.90 -9.88
C GLU A 62 17.05 22.46 -11.32
N ILE A 63 18.24 22.54 -11.94
CA ILE A 63 18.38 22.96 -13.36
C ILE A 63 17.65 21.97 -14.27
N ASP A 64 17.89 20.67 -14.09
CA ASP A 64 17.28 19.65 -14.92
C ASP A 64 15.77 19.53 -14.69
N TYR A 65 15.26 19.59 -13.44
CA TYR A 65 13.82 19.64 -13.16
C TYR A 65 13.16 20.87 -13.80
N THR A 66 13.82 22.03 -13.74
CA THR A 66 13.30 23.23 -14.43
C THR A 66 13.24 22.99 -15.93
N LYS A 67 14.24 22.33 -16.49
CA LYS A 67 14.25 21.98 -17.92
C LYS A 67 13.14 21.02 -18.31
N VAL A 68 12.81 20.05 -17.45
CA VAL A 68 11.64 19.16 -17.65
C VAL A 68 10.36 20.00 -17.78
N ILE A 69 10.13 20.94 -16.87
CA ILE A 69 8.95 21.79 -16.88
C ILE A 69 8.85 22.67 -18.15
N GLU A 70 10.01 23.16 -18.63
CA GLU A 70 10.05 23.93 -19.88
C GLU A 70 9.72 23.10 -21.13
N LEU A 71 10.12 21.82 -21.13
CA LEU A 71 9.92 20.91 -22.26
C LEU A 71 8.55 20.28 -22.26
N ASP A 72 8.03 19.93 -21.08
CA ASP A 72 6.77 19.21 -20.90
C ASP A 72 5.64 20.20 -20.52
N THR A 73 5.25 21.04 -21.47
CA THR A 73 4.24 22.09 -21.25
C THR A 73 2.83 21.68 -21.65
N ILE A 74 2.70 20.62 -22.46
CA ILE A 74 1.43 20.16 -23.02
C ILE A 74 1.04 18.85 -22.34
N PRO A 75 0.02 18.85 -21.45
CA PRO A 75 -0.48 17.63 -20.85
C PRO A 75 -0.93 16.63 -21.93
N GLY A 76 -0.55 15.34 -21.73
CA GLY A 76 -0.85 14.27 -22.68
C GLY A 76 0.27 13.95 -23.68
N ASN A 77 1.26 14.85 -23.86
CA ASN A 77 2.46 14.50 -24.62
C ASN A 77 3.48 13.75 -23.75
N SER A 78 3.51 14.06 -22.46
CA SER A 78 4.38 13.48 -21.46
C SER A 78 3.75 13.67 -20.08
N SER A 79 4.16 12.87 -19.10
CA SER A 79 3.78 12.99 -17.68
C SER A 79 4.94 13.35 -16.79
N SER A 80 6.07 13.85 -17.35
CA SER A 80 7.29 14.12 -16.60
C SER A 80 7.24 15.39 -15.75
N ALA A 81 6.54 16.44 -16.19
CA ALA A 81 6.50 17.72 -15.48
C ALA A 81 5.87 17.64 -14.10
N GLN A 82 4.90 16.77 -13.87
CA GLN A 82 4.29 16.56 -12.55
C GLN A 82 5.31 16.10 -11.50
N TYR A 83 6.23 15.23 -11.89
CA TYR A 83 7.32 14.75 -11.02
C TYR A 83 8.33 15.87 -10.75
N ALA A 84 8.69 16.64 -11.76
CA ALA A 84 9.60 17.78 -11.62
C ALA A 84 9.01 18.87 -10.71
N PHE A 85 7.72 19.21 -10.85
CA PHE A 85 7.02 20.11 -9.93
C PHE A 85 7.05 19.59 -8.49
N LEU A 86 6.81 18.30 -8.30
CA LEU A 86 6.84 17.68 -6.96
C LEU A 86 8.25 17.74 -6.35
N ALA A 87 9.27 17.40 -7.10
CA ALA A 87 10.68 17.42 -6.67
C ALA A 87 11.13 18.84 -6.26
N LEU A 88 10.63 19.86 -6.95
CA LEU A 88 10.85 21.27 -6.60
C LEU A 88 9.94 21.79 -5.46
N GLY A 89 9.17 20.91 -4.78
CA GLY A 89 8.29 21.27 -3.69
C GLY A 89 6.99 21.98 -4.11
N GLN A 90 6.71 22.09 -5.40
CA GLN A 90 5.55 22.80 -5.95
C GLN A 90 4.33 21.86 -6.07
N LYS A 91 3.88 21.31 -4.93
CA LYS A 91 2.84 20.28 -4.83
C LYS A 91 1.55 20.61 -5.59
N GLU A 92 1.05 21.84 -5.44
CA GLU A 92 -0.20 22.27 -6.10
C GLU A 92 -0.08 22.26 -7.64
N LYS A 93 1.10 22.66 -8.15
CA LYS A 93 1.34 22.62 -9.60
C LYS A 93 1.50 21.18 -10.10
N ALA A 94 2.12 20.31 -9.32
CA ALA A 94 2.20 18.88 -9.64
C ALA A 94 0.81 18.27 -9.78
N ILE A 95 -0.08 18.50 -8.79
CA ILE A 95 -1.47 18.01 -8.82
C ILE A 95 -2.24 18.62 -10.01
N ASN A 96 -2.11 19.91 -10.25
CA ASN A 96 -2.80 20.57 -11.36
C ASN A 96 -2.37 19.98 -12.70
N PHE A 97 -1.05 19.81 -12.91
CA PHE A 97 -0.53 19.24 -14.16
C PHE A 97 -0.99 17.78 -14.33
N MET A 98 -0.87 16.97 -13.29
CA MET A 98 -1.34 15.59 -13.26
C MET A 98 -2.82 15.46 -13.63
N ASN A 99 -3.70 16.32 -13.08
CA ASN A 99 -5.12 16.33 -13.42
C ASN A 99 -5.35 16.64 -14.89
N ARG A 100 -4.62 17.61 -15.45
CA ARG A 100 -4.69 17.96 -16.87
C ARG A 100 -4.18 16.82 -17.77
N VAL A 101 -3.18 16.05 -17.35
CA VAL A 101 -2.73 14.84 -18.06
C VAL A 101 -3.85 13.79 -18.10
N ILE A 102 -4.52 13.54 -16.98
CA ILE A 102 -5.66 12.63 -16.90
C ILE A 102 -6.85 13.14 -17.76
N GLU A 103 -7.12 14.44 -17.72
CA GLU A 103 -8.18 15.05 -18.54
C GLU A 103 -7.90 14.93 -20.06
N ALA A 104 -6.62 15.05 -20.45
CA ALA A 104 -6.20 14.94 -21.85
C ALA A 104 -6.36 13.50 -22.38
N ASP A 105 -6.09 12.49 -21.55
CA ASP A 105 -6.36 11.09 -21.87
C ASP A 105 -6.84 10.33 -20.62
N SER A 106 -8.15 10.32 -20.43
CA SER A 106 -8.80 9.64 -19.31
C SER A 106 -8.93 8.11 -19.47
N LEU A 107 -8.48 7.57 -20.60
CA LEU A 107 -8.48 6.12 -20.85
C LEU A 107 -7.10 5.50 -20.59
N ASP A 108 -6.03 6.29 -20.60
CA ASP A 108 -4.69 5.78 -20.33
C ASP A 108 -4.54 5.39 -18.86
N ALA A 109 -4.38 4.08 -18.64
CA ALA A 109 -4.17 3.51 -17.31
C ALA A 109 -2.87 3.99 -16.64
N GLY A 110 -1.86 4.35 -17.43
CA GLY A 110 -0.57 4.87 -16.97
C GLY A 110 -0.72 6.22 -16.27
N ASN A 111 -1.61 7.10 -16.77
CA ASN A 111 -1.86 8.41 -16.15
C ASN A 111 -2.40 8.28 -14.72
N TYR A 112 -3.24 7.27 -14.47
CA TYR A 112 -3.75 6.99 -13.12
C TYR A 112 -2.69 6.33 -12.25
N TYR A 113 -1.80 5.51 -12.83
CA TYR A 113 -0.66 4.94 -12.13
C TYR A 113 0.31 6.04 -11.68
N ASP A 114 0.68 6.95 -12.58
CA ASP A 114 1.52 8.11 -12.27
C ASP A 114 0.89 8.98 -11.16
N ALA A 115 -0.43 9.16 -11.19
CA ALA A 115 -1.13 9.85 -10.12
C ALA A 115 -1.01 9.13 -8.77
N ALA A 116 -1.08 7.80 -8.76
CA ALA A 116 -0.86 7.02 -7.54
C ALA A 116 0.57 7.23 -7.01
N CYS A 117 1.58 7.24 -7.87
CA CYS A 117 2.97 7.52 -7.52
C CYS A 117 3.15 8.93 -6.94
N ILE A 118 2.58 9.95 -7.58
CA ILE A 118 2.62 11.32 -7.09
C ILE A 118 2.01 11.45 -5.68
N TYR A 119 0.81 10.89 -5.45
CA TYR A 119 0.18 10.91 -4.13
C TYR A 119 0.94 10.08 -3.09
N SER A 120 1.53 8.95 -3.47
CA SER A 120 2.39 8.14 -2.61
C SER A 120 3.61 8.93 -2.13
N ARG A 121 4.33 9.59 -3.04
CA ARG A 121 5.48 10.47 -2.72
C ARG A 121 5.09 11.66 -1.84
N MET A 122 3.84 12.12 -1.90
CA MET A 122 3.29 13.15 -1.01
C MET A 122 2.92 12.63 0.38
N GLY A 123 2.90 11.31 0.59
CA GLY A 123 2.42 10.67 1.82
C GLY A 123 0.88 10.62 1.92
N GLU A 124 0.17 10.93 0.84
CA GLU A 124 -1.30 10.89 0.78
C GLU A 124 -1.80 9.48 0.42
N ASN A 125 -1.46 8.49 1.27
CA ASN A 125 -1.64 7.06 1.02
C ASN A 125 -3.06 6.69 0.56
N LYS A 126 -4.08 7.33 1.12
CA LYS A 126 -5.49 7.05 0.77
C LYS A 126 -5.81 7.38 -0.70
N LYS A 127 -5.34 8.55 -1.17
CA LYS A 127 -5.50 8.95 -2.57
C LYS A 127 -4.63 8.10 -3.48
N ALA A 128 -3.40 7.78 -3.04
CA ALA A 128 -2.51 6.90 -3.80
C ALA A 128 -3.18 5.54 -4.08
N LEU A 129 -3.78 4.91 -3.07
CA LEU A 129 -4.52 3.65 -3.23
C LEU A 129 -5.76 3.80 -4.14
N GLU A 130 -6.48 4.92 -4.02
CA GLU A 130 -7.63 5.21 -4.90
C GLU A 130 -7.22 5.31 -6.37
N TYR A 131 -6.13 6.04 -6.67
CA TYR A 131 -5.64 6.19 -8.03
C TYR A 131 -4.99 4.90 -8.56
N LEU A 132 -4.30 4.13 -7.72
CA LEU A 132 -3.78 2.82 -8.08
C LEU A 132 -4.92 1.85 -8.46
N LYS A 133 -6.01 1.85 -7.70
CA LYS A 133 -7.22 1.08 -8.04
C LYS A 133 -7.78 1.50 -9.39
N LYS A 134 -7.92 2.82 -9.64
CA LYS A 134 -8.38 3.34 -10.93
C LYS A 134 -7.48 2.92 -12.08
N SER A 135 -6.15 2.89 -11.87
CA SER A 135 -5.22 2.42 -12.90
C SER A 135 -5.48 0.96 -13.28
N PHE A 136 -5.72 0.09 -12.32
CA PHE A 136 -6.09 -1.31 -12.56
C PHE A 136 -7.43 -1.43 -13.30
N GLU A 137 -8.44 -0.68 -12.88
CA GLU A 137 -9.76 -0.63 -13.53
C GLU A 137 -9.67 -0.15 -14.99
N LYS A 138 -8.69 0.71 -15.29
CA LYS A 138 -8.37 1.17 -16.66
C LYS A 138 -7.46 0.22 -17.45
N GLY A 139 -6.99 -0.87 -16.83
CA GLY A 139 -6.22 -1.89 -17.52
C GLY A 139 -4.71 -1.85 -17.29
N TYR A 140 -4.21 -1.16 -16.28
CA TYR A 140 -2.80 -1.27 -15.89
C TYR A 140 -2.49 -2.68 -15.39
N ARG A 141 -1.49 -3.36 -15.99
CA ARG A 141 -1.18 -4.77 -15.72
C ARG A 141 0.33 -5.03 -15.53
N ARG A 142 1.12 -3.96 -15.31
CA ARG A 142 2.58 -4.10 -15.12
C ARG A 142 2.91 -4.42 -13.66
N PHE A 143 2.45 -5.56 -13.16
CA PHE A 143 2.63 -5.96 -11.76
C PHE A 143 4.10 -6.05 -11.35
N SER A 144 4.98 -6.57 -12.22
CA SER A 144 6.43 -6.59 -11.96
C SER A 144 7.05 -5.20 -11.79
N HIS A 145 6.49 -4.17 -12.44
CA HIS A 145 6.90 -2.78 -12.22
C HIS A 145 6.43 -2.27 -10.86
N ILE A 146 5.18 -2.55 -10.50
CA ILE A 146 4.64 -2.19 -9.17
C ILE A 146 5.49 -2.78 -8.05
N ASP A 147 5.99 -4.01 -8.21
CA ASP A 147 6.79 -4.71 -7.20
C ASP A 147 8.13 -4.01 -6.90
N ILE A 148 8.68 -3.27 -7.86
CA ILE A 148 10.02 -2.64 -7.76
C ILE A 148 9.99 -1.12 -7.76
N ASP A 149 8.86 -0.47 -7.98
CA ASP A 149 8.73 0.98 -8.08
C ASP A 149 8.88 1.64 -6.70
N ASP A 150 9.94 2.42 -6.54
CA ASP A 150 10.26 3.12 -5.29
C ASP A 150 9.22 4.19 -4.91
N ASP A 151 8.50 4.74 -5.86
CA ASP A 151 7.44 5.71 -5.61
C ASP A 151 6.31 5.12 -4.76
N LEU A 152 6.14 3.79 -4.79
CA LEU A 152 5.14 3.06 -4.01
C LEU A 152 5.66 2.52 -2.66
N ASN A 153 6.94 2.76 -2.31
CA ASN A 153 7.51 2.29 -1.04
C ASN A 153 6.70 2.72 0.20
N PRO A 154 6.12 3.96 0.26
CA PRO A 154 5.27 4.36 1.39
C PRO A 154 4.03 3.48 1.59
N LEU A 155 3.55 2.81 0.54
CA LEU A 155 2.35 1.99 0.56
C LEU A 155 2.62 0.51 0.89
N ARG A 156 3.84 0.00 0.65
CA ARG A 156 4.15 -1.45 0.69
C ARG A 156 3.82 -2.14 2.01
N ASN A 157 3.89 -1.40 3.13
CA ASN A 157 3.59 -1.93 4.46
C ASN A 157 2.10 -1.86 4.82
N LEU A 158 1.26 -1.29 3.95
CA LEU A 158 -0.19 -1.21 4.16
C LEU A 158 -0.86 -2.50 3.69
N ASP A 159 -1.73 -3.06 4.52
CA ASP A 159 -2.52 -4.24 4.15
C ASP A 159 -3.39 -3.95 2.94
N GLU A 160 -4.02 -2.77 2.90
CA GLU A 160 -4.87 -2.32 1.79
C GLU A 160 -4.12 -2.29 0.45
N PHE A 161 -2.82 -1.95 0.45
CA PHE A 161 -2.01 -1.99 -0.77
C PHE A 161 -1.78 -3.44 -1.24
N ARG A 162 -1.38 -4.31 -0.31
CA ARG A 162 -1.11 -5.73 -0.63
C ARG A 162 -2.36 -6.42 -1.14
N GLU A 163 -3.48 -6.24 -0.46
CA GLU A 163 -4.78 -6.80 -0.85
C GLU A 163 -5.23 -6.29 -2.22
N LEU A 164 -5.06 -4.99 -2.48
CA LEU A 164 -5.42 -4.37 -3.75
C LEU A 164 -4.61 -4.95 -4.91
N VAL A 165 -3.27 -5.01 -4.76
CA VAL A 165 -2.37 -5.51 -5.80
C VAL A 165 -2.62 -6.99 -6.06
N GLU A 166 -2.74 -7.80 -5.01
CA GLU A 166 -2.98 -9.25 -5.13
C GLU A 166 -4.32 -9.54 -5.80
N TYR A 167 -5.39 -8.84 -5.42
CA TYR A 167 -6.71 -8.98 -6.05
C TYR A 167 -6.66 -8.78 -7.56
N TYR A 168 -6.04 -7.67 -8.03
CA TYR A 168 -5.97 -7.40 -9.47
C TYR A 168 -4.99 -8.28 -10.21
N LYS A 169 -3.91 -8.72 -9.56
CA LYS A 169 -2.95 -9.69 -10.11
C LYS A 169 -3.60 -11.05 -10.32
N GLU A 170 -4.32 -11.55 -9.31
CA GLU A 170 -5.06 -12.81 -9.42
C GLU A 170 -6.17 -12.73 -10.47
N SER A 171 -6.96 -11.65 -10.46
CA SER A 171 -8.00 -11.42 -11.47
C SER A 171 -7.44 -11.44 -12.89
N PHE A 172 -6.29 -10.83 -13.12
CA PHE A 172 -5.62 -10.83 -14.42
C PHE A 172 -5.10 -12.23 -14.84
N LEU A 173 -4.56 -12.99 -13.89
CA LEU A 173 -4.13 -14.37 -14.19
C LEU A 173 -5.32 -15.26 -14.57
N LEU A 174 -6.44 -15.12 -13.88
CA LEU A 174 -7.68 -15.85 -14.20
C LEU A 174 -8.24 -15.43 -15.57
N GLU A 175 -8.19 -14.14 -15.90
CA GLU A 175 -8.59 -13.62 -17.21
C GLU A 175 -7.77 -14.27 -18.35
N ILE A 176 -6.44 -14.41 -18.17
CA ILE A 176 -5.56 -15.10 -19.13
C ILE A 176 -5.93 -16.58 -19.29
N GLU A 177 -6.37 -17.24 -18.21
CA GLU A 177 -6.84 -18.62 -18.21
C GLU A 177 -8.27 -18.77 -18.74
N GLY A 178 -8.95 -17.69 -19.09
CA GLY A 178 -10.35 -17.69 -19.51
C GLY A 178 -11.33 -18.02 -18.39
N LYS A 179 -10.95 -17.73 -17.13
CA LYS A 179 -11.75 -17.93 -15.92
C LYS A 179 -12.12 -16.61 -15.30
N THR A 180 -13.17 -16.63 -14.46
CA THR A 180 -13.55 -15.49 -13.62
C THR A 180 -13.30 -15.77 -12.14
N LEU A 181 -13.23 -14.72 -11.32
CA LEU A 181 -13.15 -14.89 -9.85
C LEU A 181 -14.36 -15.66 -9.31
N GLU A 182 -15.54 -15.45 -9.88
CA GLU A 182 -16.77 -16.15 -9.47
C GLU A 182 -16.72 -17.65 -9.77
N GLU A 183 -16.08 -18.05 -10.87
CA GLU A 183 -15.86 -19.46 -11.20
C GLU A 183 -14.82 -20.13 -10.30
N THR A 184 -13.90 -19.34 -9.76
CA THR A 184 -12.79 -19.82 -8.95
C THR A 184 -13.11 -19.87 -7.47
N TYR A 185 -14.01 -19.01 -7.00
CA TYR A 185 -14.40 -18.91 -5.59
C TYR A 185 -15.85 -19.27 -5.38
N ILE A 186 -16.13 -19.83 -4.20
CA ILE A 186 -17.49 -20.03 -3.70
C ILE A 186 -17.67 -19.15 -2.47
N GLU A 187 -18.86 -18.59 -2.33
CA GLU A 187 -19.23 -17.93 -1.07
C GLU A 187 -19.53 -18.98 -0.01
N ARG A 188 -18.92 -18.81 1.14
CA ARG A 188 -19.14 -19.60 2.35
C ARG A 188 -19.68 -18.70 3.43
N ILE A 189 -20.54 -19.30 4.26
CA ILE A 189 -21.05 -18.64 5.46
C ILE A 189 -20.62 -19.45 6.66
N VAL A 190 -19.99 -18.80 7.61
CA VAL A 190 -19.73 -19.36 8.94
C VAL A 190 -20.54 -18.60 9.97
N GLU A 191 -21.16 -19.33 10.90
CA GLU A 191 -21.89 -18.76 12.02
C GLU A 191 -21.10 -18.95 13.31
N ILE A 192 -20.77 -17.85 13.97
CA ILE A 192 -19.94 -17.84 15.18
C ILE A 192 -20.80 -17.39 16.35
N PRO A 193 -21.01 -18.24 17.34
CA PRO A 193 -21.81 -17.89 18.51
C PRO A 193 -21.11 -16.80 19.34
N PHE A 194 -21.89 -15.87 19.86
CA PHE A 194 -21.43 -14.87 20.81
C PHE A 194 -22.27 -14.90 22.10
N THR A 195 -21.69 -14.43 23.19
CA THR A 195 -22.39 -14.16 24.44
C THR A 195 -22.58 -12.67 24.63
N LYS A 196 -23.71 -12.26 25.20
CA LYS A 196 -23.98 -10.87 25.58
C LYS A 196 -23.72 -10.65 27.07
N GLU A 197 -22.89 -9.64 27.38
CA GLU A 197 -22.76 -9.11 28.73
C GLU A 197 -23.10 -7.61 28.70
N GLY A 198 -24.30 -7.25 29.15
CA GLY A 198 -24.87 -5.92 28.91
C GLY A 198 -25.05 -5.66 27.42
N GLU A 199 -24.49 -4.56 26.93
CA GLU A 199 -24.53 -4.17 25.50
C GLU A 199 -23.40 -4.75 24.66
N VAL A 200 -22.41 -5.43 25.26
CA VAL A 200 -21.23 -5.92 24.53
C VAL A 200 -21.39 -7.37 24.09
N CYS A 201 -20.96 -7.67 22.86
CA CYS A 201 -20.89 -9.02 22.32
C CYS A 201 -19.50 -9.60 22.55
N LYS A 202 -19.40 -10.73 23.23
CA LYS A 202 -18.16 -11.48 23.44
C LYS A 202 -18.07 -12.68 22.53
N VAL A 203 -16.98 -12.82 21.85
CA VAL A 203 -16.70 -13.90 20.89
C VAL A 203 -15.45 -14.68 21.32
N LYS A 204 -15.44 -15.97 21.07
CA LYS A 204 -14.26 -16.81 21.27
C LYS A 204 -13.34 -16.71 20.06
N CYS A 205 -12.07 -16.44 20.32
CA CYS A 205 -11.03 -16.34 19.32
C CYS A 205 -9.76 -17.02 19.83
N THR A 206 -9.00 -17.71 18.98
CA THR A 206 -7.73 -18.33 19.34
C THR A 206 -6.60 -17.49 18.76
N ILE A 207 -5.70 -16.99 19.62
CA ILE A 207 -4.54 -16.19 19.23
C ILE A 207 -3.27 -17.00 19.45
N ASN A 208 -2.52 -17.30 18.40
CA ASN A 208 -1.30 -18.11 18.48
C ASN A 208 -1.48 -19.39 19.33
N ASN A 209 -2.61 -20.08 19.14
CA ASN A 209 -3.06 -21.27 19.88
C ASN A 209 -3.57 -21.02 21.31
N LEU A 210 -3.68 -19.77 21.76
CA LEU A 210 -4.27 -19.42 23.05
C LEU A 210 -5.75 -19.04 22.86
N PRO A 211 -6.72 -19.80 23.42
CA PRO A 211 -8.12 -19.43 23.34
C PRO A 211 -8.43 -18.28 24.31
N LEU A 212 -9.01 -17.21 23.77
CA LEU A 212 -9.38 -16.00 24.48
C LEU A 212 -10.81 -15.58 24.13
N HIS A 213 -11.38 -14.65 24.92
CA HIS A 213 -12.67 -14.04 24.63
C HIS A 213 -12.48 -12.56 24.37
N PHE A 214 -12.90 -12.12 23.21
CA PHE A 214 -12.79 -10.74 22.75
C PHE A 214 -14.15 -10.08 22.72
N ILE A 215 -14.19 -8.80 23.02
CA ILE A 215 -15.34 -7.95 22.70
C ILE A 215 -15.27 -7.66 21.20
N PHE A 216 -16.36 -7.95 20.50
CA PHE A 216 -16.54 -7.57 19.11
C PHE A 216 -16.83 -6.06 19.05
N ASP A 217 -15.86 -5.27 18.56
CA ASP A 217 -15.92 -3.82 18.58
C ASP A 217 -15.62 -3.22 17.20
N THR A 218 -16.67 -2.77 16.52
CA THR A 218 -16.54 -2.11 15.21
C THR A 218 -15.92 -0.71 15.28
N GLY A 219 -15.80 -0.11 16.46
CA GLY A 219 -15.17 1.18 16.71
C GLY A 219 -13.66 1.09 16.93
N ALA A 220 -13.14 -0.08 17.32
CA ALA A 220 -11.71 -0.29 17.50
C ALA A 220 -11.01 -0.46 16.15
N SER A 221 -9.85 0.19 15.98
CA SER A 221 -9.07 0.08 14.73
C SER A 221 -8.38 -1.28 14.60
N ASP A 222 -7.77 -1.76 15.69
CA ASP A 222 -6.97 -2.98 15.73
C ASP A 222 -7.45 -3.94 16.82
N ILE A 223 -6.87 -5.15 16.87
CA ILE A 223 -6.94 -5.96 18.09
C ILE A 223 -6.22 -5.18 19.18
N SER A 224 -6.85 -5.08 20.35
CA SER A 224 -6.19 -4.54 21.54
C SER A 224 -6.21 -5.52 22.70
N MET A 225 -5.12 -5.55 23.45
CA MET A 225 -4.96 -6.37 24.66
C MET A 225 -4.25 -5.58 25.76
N SER A 226 -4.53 -5.90 27.01
CA SER A 226 -3.86 -5.27 28.14
C SER A 226 -2.43 -5.79 28.31
N ASN A 227 -1.62 -5.07 29.10
CA ASN A 227 -0.30 -5.56 29.49
C ASN A 227 -0.35 -6.88 30.27
N VAL A 228 -1.47 -7.21 30.92
CA VAL A 228 -1.62 -8.45 31.70
C VAL A 228 -1.70 -9.65 30.77
N GLU A 229 -2.59 -9.60 29.79
CA GLU A 229 -2.71 -10.65 28.77
C GLU A 229 -1.43 -10.79 27.97
N ALA A 230 -0.86 -9.67 27.52
CA ALA A 230 0.40 -9.69 26.76
C ALA A 230 1.54 -10.31 27.59
N SER A 231 1.69 -9.94 28.85
CA SER A 231 2.72 -10.52 29.73
C SER A 231 2.54 -12.03 29.92
N PHE A 232 1.29 -12.49 30.05
CA PHE A 232 0.98 -13.90 30.09
C PHE A 232 1.39 -14.60 28.79
N MET A 233 1.07 -14.00 27.64
CA MET A 233 1.41 -14.55 26.33
C MET A 233 2.93 -14.62 26.10
N PHE A 234 3.68 -13.59 26.49
CA PHE A 234 5.15 -13.62 26.42
C PHE A 234 5.76 -14.66 27.35
N LYS A 235 5.24 -14.79 28.58
CA LYS A 235 5.77 -15.77 29.57
C LYS A 235 5.54 -17.22 29.15
N ASN A 236 4.51 -17.50 28.35
CA ASN A 236 4.12 -18.85 27.93
C ASN A 236 4.37 -19.10 26.44
N ASP A 237 5.25 -18.32 25.80
CA ASP A 237 5.70 -18.47 24.41
C ASP A 237 4.59 -18.31 23.33
N TYR A 238 3.43 -17.78 23.69
CA TYR A 238 2.40 -17.40 22.72
C TYR A 238 2.81 -16.16 21.91
N LEU A 239 3.62 -15.26 22.49
CA LEU A 239 4.29 -14.15 21.82
C LEU A 239 5.79 -14.21 22.14
N GLY A 240 6.61 -13.79 21.18
CA GLY A 240 8.04 -13.67 21.34
C GLY A 240 8.55 -12.28 20.98
N THR A 241 9.81 -11.99 21.26
CA THR A 241 10.44 -10.71 20.92
C THR A 241 10.43 -10.42 19.41
N GLN A 242 10.45 -11.46 18.58
CA GLN A 242 10.33 -11.36 17.12
C GLN A 242 8.94 -10.87 16.66
N ASP A 243 7.92 -11.01 17.50
CA ASP A 243 6.57 -10.54 17.19
C ASP A 243 6.39 -9.04 17.49
N VAL A 244 7.33 -8.40 18.17
CA VAL A 244 7.29 -6.97 18.51
C VAL A 244 7.71 -6.14 17.31
N GLN A 245 6.81 -5.26 16.84
CA GLN A 245 7.04 -4.41 15.66
C GLN A 245 7.45 -2.97 16.01
N GLY A 246 7.17 -2.51 17.23
CA GLY A 246 7.49 -1.16 17.66
C GLY A 246 6.48 -0.56 18.62
N LYS A 247 6.41 0.77 18.61
CA LYS A 247 5.50 1.54 19.45
C LYS A 247 4.64 2.48 18.60
N GLN A 248 3.42 2.73 19.03
CA GLN A 248 2.48 3.63 18.37
C GLN A 248 1.66 4.39 19.43
N ASN A 249 1.38 5.67 19.16
CA ASN A 249 0.41 6.42 19.92
C ASN A 249 -1.01 6.11 19.43
N TYR A 250 -1.92 5.97 20.35
CA TYR A 250 -3.35 5.79 20.08
C TYR A 250 -4.17 6.75 20.95
N ILE A 251 -5.37 7.08 20.48
CA ILE A 251 -6.31 7.93 21.21
C ILE A 251 -7.28 6.97 21.92
N THR A 252 -7.39 7.12 23.24
CA THR A 252 -8.33 6.37 24.07
C THR A 252 -9.76 6.92 23.92
N ALA A 253 -10.77 6.18 24.37
CA ALA A 253 -12.17 6.56 24.22
C ALA A 253 -12.51 7.88 24.94
N ASP A 254 -11.75 8.26 25.96
CA ASP A 254 -11.81 9.54 26.70
C ASP A 254 -11.04 10.70 26.05
N GLY A 255 -10.38 10.43 24.91
CA GLY A 255 -9.66 11.41 24.11
C GLY A 255 -8.18 11.59 24.49
N ASP A 256 -7.67 10.87 25.47
CA ASP A 256 -6.27 10.92 25.88
C ASP A 256 -5.35 10.20 24.87
N ILE A 257 -4.12 10.69 24.74
CA ILE A 257 -3.09 10.04 23.94
C ILE A 257 -2.27 9.11 24.82
N SER A 258 -2.23 7.83 24.46
CA SER A 258 -1.43 6.83 25.14
C SER A 258 -0.49 6.11 24.16
N GLU A 259 0.70 5.74 24.62
CA GLU A 259 1.64 4.93 23.88
C GLU A 259 1.36 3.45 24.12
N GLY A 260 1.27 2.66 23.05
CA GLY A 260 1.14 1.20 23.08
C GLY A 260 2.26 0.52 22.31
N THR A 261 2.47 -0.77 22.59
CA THR A 261 3.40 -1.62 21.86
C THR A 261 2.65 -2.33 20.76
N ILE A 262 3.15 -2.27 19.54
CA ILE A 262 2.60 -3.00 18.39
C ILE A 262 3.25 -4.38 18.33
N VAL A 263 2.42 -5.40 18.18
CA VAL A 263 2.84 -6.78 17.98
C VAL A 263 2.15 -7.40 16.77
N ASN A 264 2.82 -8.36 16.17
CA ASN A 264 2.26 -9.20 15.12
C ASN A 264 1.71 -10.50 15.74
N LEU A 265 0.43 -10.74 15.58
CA LEU A 265 -0.19 -12.02 15.92
C LEU A 265 -0.03 -12.96 14.73
N ARG A 266 0.74 -14.04 14.91
CA ARG A 266 1.05 -14.98 13.81
C ARG A 266 -0.19 -15.66 13.27
N ASN A 267 -1.10 -16.07 14.18
CA ASN A 267 -2.37 -16.72 13.84
C ASN A 267 -3.48 -16.18 14.72
N VAL A 268 -4.58 -15.80 14.10
CA VAL A 268 -5.85 -15.44 14.73
C VAL A 268 -6.92 -16.32 14.15
N GLU A 269 -7.42 -17.27 14.94
CA GLU A 269 -8.49 -18.18 14.52
C GLU A 269 -9.83 -17.69 15.08
N PHE A 270 -10.79 -17.54 14.21
CA PHE A 270 -12.12 -17.02 14.51
C PHE A 270 -13.18 -17.84 13.78
N GLY A 271 -13.86 -18.73 14.52
CA GLY A 271 -14.89 -19.60 13.95
C GLY A 271 -14.43 -20.55 12.86
N GLY A 272 -13.17 -21.00 12.92
CA GLY A 272 -12.56 -21.86 11.90
C GLY A 272 -11.89 -21.08 10.76
N LEU A 273 -12.08 -19.76 10.68
CA LEU A 273 -11.31 -18.89 9.79
C LEU A 273 -9.97 -18.54 10.43
N ILE A 274 -8.89 -18.67 9.69
CA ILE A 274 -7.53 -18.38 10.16
C ILE A 274 -6.99 -17.18 9.43
N LEU A 275 -6.66 -16.13 10.19
CA LEU A 275 -5.93 -14.97 9.69
C LEU A 275 -4.49 -15.03 10.18
N THR A 276 -3.55 -14.79 9.30
CA THR A 276 -2.12 -14.72 9.62
C THR A 276 -1.62 -13.28 9.64
N ASN A 277 -0.57 -13.03 10.42
CA ASN A 277 0.09 -11.72 10.46
C ASN A 277 -0.88 -10.57 10.79
N VAL A 278 -1.59 -10.70 11.90
CA VAL A 278 -2.57 -9.69 12.34
C VAL A 278 -1.91 -8.71 13.31
N LYS A 279 -1.99 -7.43 12.99
CA LYS A 279 -1.51 -6.35 13.86
C LYS A 279 -2.37 -6.26 15.11
N ALA A 280 -1.72 -6.13 16.27
CA ALA A 280 -2.37 -5.89 17.55
C ALA A 280 -1.63 -4.83 18.38
N SER A 281 -2.35 -4.14 19.25
CA SER A 281 -1.82 -3.12 20.16
C SER A 281 -1.88 -3.61 21.61
N ILE A 282 -0.75 -3.61 22.30
CA ILE A 282 -0.68 -3.83 23.74
C ILE A 282 -0.80 -2.47 24.42
N VAL A 283 -1.89 -2.29 25.15
CA VAL A 283 -2.19 -1.03 25.85
C VAL A 283 -1.72 -1.06 27.30
N LYS A 284 -1.30 0.08 27.83
CA LYS A 284 -0.78 0.17 29.21
C LYS A 284 -1.84 -0.06 30.28
N ASN A 285 -3.12 0.14 29.95
CA ASN A 285 -4.21 -0.07 30.90
C ASN A 285 -4.37 -1.56 31.24
N GLN A 286 -4.14 -1.92 32.48
CA GLN A 286 -4.25 -3.31 32.96
C GLN A 286 -5.68 -3.89 32.94
N LYS A 287 -6.69 -3.03 32.90
CA LYS A 287 -8.11 -3.40 32.87
C LYS A 287 -8.72 -3.21 31.47
N ALA A 288 -7.91 -2.91 30.47
CA ALA A 288 -8.44 -2.77 29.11
C ALA A 288 -9.01 -4.09 28.63
N PRO A 289 -10.21 -4.11 28.08
CA PRO A 289 -10.78 -5.34 27.54
C PRO A 289 -10.01 -5.77 26.28
N LEU A 290 -10.09 -7.07 26.01
CA LEU A 290 -9.65 -7.61 24.72
C LEU A 290 -10.65 -7.18 23.64
N LEU A 291 -10.22 -6.38 22.67
CA LEU A 291 -11.07 -5.90 21.58
C LEU A 291 -10.69 -6.56 20.27
N LEU A 292 -11.69 -6.98 19.51
CA LEU A 292 -11.54 -7.46 18.13
C LEU A 292 -12.00 -6.34 17.21
N GLY A 293 -11.03 -5.62 16.63
CA GLY A 293 -11.25 -4.39 15.86
C GLY A 293 -11.25 -4.59 14.35
N GLN A 294 -11.32 -3.47 13.63
CA GLN A 294 -11.49 -3.40 12.18
C GLN A 294 -10.38 -4.09 11.38
N SER A 295 -9.15 -4.13 11.89
CA SER A 295 -8.02 -4.82 11.21
C SER A 295 -8.28 -6.32 10.98
N VAL A 296 -9.07 -6.96 11.85
CA VAL A 296 -9.52 -8.34 11.68
C VAL A 296 -10.83 -8.40 10.90
N LEU A 297 -11.81 -7.57 11.30
CA LEU A 297 -13.16 -7.64 10.77
C LEU A 297 -13.22 -7.47 9.26
N LYS A 298 -12.42 -6.53 8.72
CA LYS A 298 -12.31 -6.30 7.27
C LYS A 298 -11.76 -7.50 6.50
N ARG A 299 -10.88 -8.28 7.12
CA ARG A 299 -10.25 -9.45 6.51
C ARG A 299 -11.13 -10.71 6.55
N LEU A 300 -12.14 -10.73 7.41
CA LEU A 300 -13.06 -11.85 7.55
C LEU A 300 -14.15 -11.88 6.47
N GLY A 301 -14.41 -10.77 5.78
CA GLY A 301 -15.48 -10.63 4.78
C GLY A 301 -16.67 -9.84 5.29
N LYS A 302 -17.87 -10.11 4.74
CA LYS A 302 -19.10 -9.43 5.16
C LYS A 302 -19.60 -10.03 6.48
N ILE A 303 -19.79 -9.18 7.49
CA ILE A 303 -20.25 -9.60 8.83
C ILE A 303 -21.67 -9.06 9.09
N GLU A 304 -22.55 -9.94 9.50
CA GLU A 304 -23.91 -9.64 9.93
C GLU A 304 -24.12 -10.15 11.37
N ILE A 305 -24.74 -9.33 12.22
CA ILE A 305 -25.00 -9.69 13.62
C ILE A 305 -26.46 -10.12 13.75
N ASP A 306 -26.68 -11.39 14.04
CA ASP A 306 -28.01 -11.94 14.37
C ASP A 306 -28.18 -11.95 15.90
N ASN A 307 -28.84 -10.93 16.42
CA ASN A 307 -29.04 -10.75 17.86
C ASN A 307 -30.02 -11.76 18.45
N GLU A 308 -30.97 -12.24 17.66
CA GLU A 308 -31.96 -13.22 18.12
C GLU A 308 -31.31 -14.58 18.34
N ARG A 309 -30.54 -15.03 17.36
CA ARG A 309 -29.80 -16.31 17.43
C ARG A 309 -28.49 -16.20 18.18
N ARG A 310 -28.01 -14.99 18.46
CA ARG A 310 -26.70 -14.67 19.06
C ARG A 310 -25.55 -15.27 18.27
N VAL A 311 -25.58 -15.06 16.97
CA VAL A 311 -24.50 -15.49 16.08
C VAL A 311 -24.03 -14.32 15.21
N LEU A 312 -22.71 -14.30 14.92
CA LEU A 312 -22.12 -13.50 13.85
C LEU A 312 -22.12 -14.37 12.60
N LYS A 313 -22.75 -13.90 11.53
CA LYS A 313 -22.68 -14.53 10.22
C LYS A 313 -21.57 -13.86 9.41
N ILE A 314 -20.57 -14.63 9.03
CA ILE A 314 -19.48 -14.15 8.21
C ILE A 314 -19.58 -14.80 6.84
N THR A 315 -19.76 -13.98 5.80
CA THR A 315 -19.73 -14.42 4.40
C THR A 315 -18.36 -14.12 3.84
N TYR A 316 -17.64 -15.15 3.42
CA TYR A 316 -16.29 -15.06 2.85
C TYR A 316 -16.18 -15.86 1.56
N LYS A 317 -15.13 -15.57 0.78
CA LYS A 317 -14.83 -16.31 -0.46
C LYS A 317 -13.79 -17.38 -0.19
N GLU A 318 -14.12 -18.62 -0.55
CA GLU A 318 -13.21 -19.77 -0.47
C GLU A 318 -12.86 -20.22 -1.90
N LYS A 319 -11.61 -20.55 -2.16
CA LYS A 319 -11.16 -21.08 -3.44
C LYS A 319 -11.70 -22.50 -3.62
N LYS A 320 -12.25 -22.79 -4.81
CA LYS A 320 -12.79 -24.12 -5.17
C LYS A 320 -11.72 -25.18 -5.23
#